data_dc117cc6ddc1c6670e5da110e7a0381f
#
_entry.id   dc117cc6ddc1c6670e5da110e7a0381f
#
_cell.length_a   1.000
_cell.length_b   1.000
_cell.length_c   1.000
_cell.angle_alpha   90.00
_cell.angle_beta   90.00
_cell.angle_gamma   90.00
#
_symmetry.space_group_name_H-M   'P 1'
#
loop_
_entity.id
_entity.type
_entity.pdbx_description
1 polymer ?
#
loop_
_entity_poly.entity_id
_entity_poly.type
_entity_poly.pdbx_seq_one_letter_code
_entity_poly.pdbx_strand_id
1 'polypeptide(L)'
;MQSLDQIARWPVDNAAAVVLSHDEGVIGEYGDQQRVFPLASVTKLLCAYAVLVATEEGAVELDQPAGPEGSTVRHLLAHASGLAFDANRVQTAPERKRIYSSAGYELLADFLTAETSIDFADYVAESVFAPLSMSASALVGPAGHGAQASAGDLGLFAAELFRPALISPQTFADATSVQFPGLDGILPGYGSQRPNDWGLGFEIRSDKSPHWTGTGNSPRTFGHFGQSGTFLWVDPAAGLACVALTDRDFGDWAKPLWTELSDGILSERRR
;
A
#
# COMPACT_ATOMS: atom_id res chain seq x y z
N MET A 1 -4.22 22.86 5.16
CA MET A 1 -3.07 22.89 4.22
C MET A 1 -3.53 23.46 2.88
N GLN A 2 -2.90 24.54 2.41
CA GLN A 2 -3.25 25.16 1.12
C GLN A 2 -2.95 24.25 -0.08
N SER A 3 -1.94 23.38 0.06
CA SER A 3 -1.61 22.40 -0.98
C SER A 3 -2.76 21.46 -1.34
N LEU A 4 -3.71 21.22 -0.43
CA LEU A 4 -4.89 20.40 -0.71
C LEU A 4 -5.92 21.10 -1.61
N ASP A 5 -5.94 22.45 -1.67
CA ASP A 5 -6.90 23.21 -2.48
C ASP A 5 -6.77 22.91 -3.98
N GLN A 6 -5.61 22.43 -4.43
CA GLN A 6 -5.39 22.04 -5.82
C GLN A 6 -6.26 20.85 -6.26
N ILE A 7 -6.71 20.00 -5.31
CA ILE A 7 -7.58 18.86 -5.60
C ILE A 7 -8.91 19.31 -6.22
N ALA A 8 -9.40 20.50 -5.90
CA ALA A 8 -10.59 21.07 -6.52
C ALA A 8 -10.50 21.24 -8.06
N ARG A 9 -9.26 21.18 -8.62
CA ARG A 9 -9.03 21.28 -10.07
C ARG A 9 -8.80 19.92 -10.73
N TRP A 10 -8.83 18.82 -9.94
CA TRP A 10 -8.69 17.51 -10.51
C TRP A 10 -9.91 17.13 -11.36
N PRO A 11 -9.73 16.44 -12.46
CA PRO A 11 -10.82 16.06 -13.36
C PRO A 11 -11.57 14.82 -12.84
N VAL A 12 -12.12 14.92 -11.63
CA VAL A 12 -12.85 13.86 -10.90
C VAL A 12 -14.15 14.45 -10.36
N ASP A 13 -15.19 13.64 -10.20
CA ASP A 13 -16.45 14.11 -9.63
C ASP A 13 -16.36 14.18 -8.10
N ASN A 14 -15.65 13.24 -7.48
CA ASN A 14 -15.45 13.19 -6.04
C ASN A 14 -14.00 12.86 -5.71
N ALA A 15 -13.48 13.56 -4.71
CA ALA A 15 -12.18 13.27 -4.12
C ALA A 15 -12.22 13.51 -2.62
N ALA A 16 -11.43 12.74 -1.89
CA ALA A 16 -11.12 12.98 -0.48
C ALA A 16 -9.63 12.76 -0.25
N ALA A 17 -9.04 13.57 0.63
CA ALA A 17 -7.65 13.42 1.00
C ALA A 17 -7.45 13.75 2.48
N VAL A 18 -6.46 13.10 3.09
CA VAL A 18 -6.00 13.42 4.43
C VAL A 18 -4.47 13.41 4.47
N VAL A 19 -3.91 14.39 5.16
CA VAL A 19 -2.47 14.50 5.40
C VAL A 19 -2.21 14.42 6.89
N LEU A 20 -1.26 13.58 7.25
CA LEU A 20 -0.85 13.38 8.64
C LEU A 20 0.61 13.79 8.84
N SER A 21 0.89 14.31 10.03
CA SER A 21 2.24 14.48 10.58
C SER A 21 2.45 13.44 11.67
N HIS A 22 3.64 12.86 11.73
CA HIS A 22 4.04 11.93 12.80
C HIS A 22 3.82 12.52 14.21
N ASP A 23 4.05 13.84 14.37
CA ASP A 23 4.02 14.49 15.68
C ASP A 23 2.66 15.14 16.02
N GLU A 24 1.90 15.57 15.01
CA GLU A 24 0.69 16.38 15.20
C GLU A 24 -0.60 15.63 14.85
N GLY A 25 -0.50 14.41 14.25
CA GLY A 25 -1.67 13.70 13.74
C GLY A 25 -2.18 14.31 12.44
N VAL A 26 -3.49 14.42 12.26
CA VAL A 26 -4.09 15.01 11.05
C VAL A 26 -3.80 16.50 10.99
N ILE A 27 -3.16 16.95 9.91
CA ILE A 27 -2.77 18.36 9.68
C ILE A 27 -3.47 19.00 8.48
N GLY A 28 -4.24 18.22 7.71
CA GLY A 28 -5.03 18.72 6.59
C GLY A 28 -5.99 17.68 6.06
N GLU A 29 -7.16 18.15 5.64
CA GLU A 29 -8.20 17.31 5.04
C GLU A 29 -8.81 18.03 3.84
N TYR A 30 -9.29 17.24 2.87
CA TYR A 30 -10.06 17.70 1.72
C TYR A 30 -11.19 16.73 1.42
N GLY A 31 -12.37 17.26 1.08
CA GLY A 31 -13.54 16.46 0.73
C GLY A 31 -14.19 15.72 1.91
N ASP A 32 -15.13 14.84 1.58
CA ASP A 32 -15.88 14.04 2.57
C ASP A 32 -15.03 12.89 3.08
N GLN A 33 -14.59 12.98 4.34
CA GLN A 33 -13.73 11.97 5.00
C GLN A 33 -14.45 10.66 5.29
N GLN A 34 -15.78 10.63 5.21
CA GLN A 34 -16.58 9.42 5.46
C GLN A 34 -17.02 8.73 4.15
N ARG A 35 -16.84 9.38 3.01
CA ARG A 35 -17.18 8.78 1.72
C ARG A 35 -16.31 7.57 1.45
N VAL A 36 -16.95 6.44 1.14
CA VAL A 36 -16.28 5.19 0.80
C VAL A 36 -15.89 5.17 -0.68
N PHE A 37 -14.66 4.78 -0.96
CA PHE A 37 -14.11 4.62 -2.31
C PHE A 37 -13.55 3.21 -2.50
N PRO A 38 -13.65 2.62 -3.72
CA PRO A 38 -12.89 1.42 -4.05
C PRO A 38 -11.39 1.71 -4.08
N LEU A 39 -10.62 0.88 -3.42
CA LEU A 39 -9.18 1.13 -3.21
C LEU A 39 -8.28 0.60 -4.34
N ALA A 40 -8.78 -0.33 -5.16
CA ALA A 40 -7.94 -1.08 -6.08
C ALA A 40 -6.67 -1.58 -5.36
N SER A 41 -5.47 -1.37 -5.90
CA SER A 41 -4.25 -1.95 -5.35
C SER A 41 -3.78 -1.38 -4.00
N VAL A 42 -4.36 -0.28 -3.50
CA VAL A 42 -4.13 0.16 -2.11
C VAL A 42 -4.62 -0.90 -1.10
N THR A 43 -5.57 -1.77 -1.50
CA THR A 43 -5.98 -2.98 -0.79
C THR A 43 -4.79 -3.81 -0.29
N LYS A 44 -3.73 -3.93 -1.11
CA LYS A 44 -2.57 -4.75 -0.76
C LYS A 44 -1.86 -4.32 0.51
N LEU A 45 -1.89 -3.03 0.84
CA LEU A 45 -1.33 -2.53 2.10
C LEU A 45 -2.06 -3.13 3.30
N LEU A 46 -3.39 -3.14 3.25
CA LEU A 46 -4.26 -3.64 4.32
C LEU A 46 -4.14 -5.16 4.46
N CYS A 47 -4.18 -5.88 3.32
CA CYS A 47 -4.02 -7.33 3.29
C CYS A 47 -2.63 -7.78 3.74
N ALA A 48 -1.57 -7.09 3.29
CA ALA A 48 -0.21 -7.38 3.76
C ALA A 48 -0.08 -7.14 5.27
N TYR A 49 -0.68 -6.07 5.78
CA TYR A 49 -0.65 -5.78 7.21
C TYR A 49 -1.34 -6.85 8.04
N ALA A 50 -2.47 -7.39 7.55
CA ALA A 50 -3.14 -8.55 8.18
C ALA A 50 -2.24 -9.81 8.21
N VAL A 51 -1.49 -10.07 7.13
CA VAL A 51 -0.51 -11.18 7.11
C VAL A 51 0.62 -10.94 8.12
N LEU A 52 1.07 -9.70 8.29
CA LEU A 52 2.08 -9.35 9.31
C LEU A 52 1.53 -9.53 10.74
N VAL A 53 0.26 -9.18 10.98
CA VAL A 53 -0.41 -9.48 12.27
C VAL A 53 -0.45 -11.00 12.51
N ALA A 54 -0.83 -11.78 11.50
CA ALA A 54 -0.82 -13.25 11.60
C ALA A 54 0.58 -13.81 11.91
N THR A 55 1.62 -13.14 11.44
CA THR A 55 3.01 -13.51 11.76
C THR A 55 3.34 -13.22 13.24
N GLU A 56 2.90 -12.08 13.77
CA GLU A 56 3.06 -11.75 15.21
C GLU A 56 2.27 -12.71 16.11
N GLU A 57 1.10 -13.16 15.66
CA GLU A 57 0.28 -14.16 16.36
C GLU A 57 0.86 -15.58 16.28
N GLY A 58 1.86 -15.81 15.44
CA GLY A 58 2.45 -17.13 15.20
C GLY A 58 1.56 -18.06 14.37
N ALA A 59 0.53 -17.53 13.69
CA ALA A 59 -0.33 -18.31 12.81
C ALA A 59 0.38 -18.69 11.51
N VAL A 60 1.29 -17.83 11.04
CA VAL A 60 2.13 -18.06 9.84
C VAL A 60 3.54 -17.53 10.08
N GLU A 61 4.51 -18.04 9.30
CA GLU A 61 5.88 -17.52 9.29
C GLU A 61 6.20 -16.92 7.92
N LEU A 62 6.95 -15.80 7.90
CA LEU A 62 7.32 -15.13 6.64
C LEU A 62 8.09 -16.06 5.68
N ASP A 63 8.90 -16.94 6.22
CA ASP A 63 9.71 -17.87 5.42
C ASP A 63 9.03 -19.26 5.25
N GLN A 64 7.77 -19.40 5.68
CA GLN A 64 6.96 -20.60 5.44
C GLN A 64 6.69 -20.74 3.93
N PRO A 65 6.83 -21.97 3.38
CA PRO A 65 6.57 -22.22 1.96
C PRO A 65 5.12 -21.86 1.57
N ALA A 66 4.96 -21.02 0.56
CA ALA A 66 3.68 -20.58 0.04
C ALA A 66 3.79 -20.18 -1.44
N GLY A 67 2.77 -20.51 -2.25
CA GLY A 67 2.74 -20.22 -3.67
C GLY A 67 3.59 -21.18 -4.53
N PRO A 68 4.29 -20.68 -5.56
CA PRO A 68 5.13 -21.50 -6.42
C PRO A 68 6.25 -22.23 -5.68
N GLU A 69 6.75 -23.32 -6.27
CA GLU A 69 7.89 -24.07 -5.72
C GLU A 69 9.08 -23.16 -5.43
N GLY A 70 9.63 -23.24 -4.20
CA GLY A 70 10.72 -22.40 -3.72
C GLY A 70 10.32 -20.99 -3.27
N SER A 71 9.04 -20.65 -3.35
CA SER A 71 8.51 -19.37 -2.85
C SER A 71 7.99 -19.50 -1.41
N THR A 72 7.92 -18.38 -0.70
CA THR A 72 7.45 -18.27 0.68
C THR A 72 6.43 -17.15 0.80
N VAL A 73 5.81 -16.99 1.97
CA VAL A 73 4.94 -15.85 2.31
C VAL A 73 5.66 -14.52 2.00
N ARG A 74 6.94 -14.39 2.39
CA ARG A 74 7.78 -13.22 2.11
C ARG A 74 7.89 -12.92 0.62
N HIS A 75 8.07 -13.93 -0.22
CA HIS A 75 8.15 -13.76 -1.67
C HIS A 75 6.84 -13.25 -2.28
N LEU A 76 5.70 -13.74 -1.80
CA LEU A 76 4.38 -13.31 -2.25
C LEU A 76 4.12 -11.84 -1.87
N LEU A 77 4.36 -11.48 -0.60
CA LEU A 77 4.23 -10.10 -0.11
C LEU A 77 5.10 -9.11 -0.88
N ALA A 78 6.34 -9.51 -1.22
CA ALA A 78 7.31 -8.66 -1.88
C ALA A 78 7.29 -8.76 -3.41
N HIS A 79 6.31 -9.44 -4.02
CA HIS A 79 6.24 -9.64 -5.48
C HIS A 79 7.49 -10.29 -6.09
N ALA A 80 8.14 -11.18 -5.35
CA ALA A 80 9.37 -11.87 -5.74
C ALA A 80 9.15 -13.37 -6.03
N SER A 81 7.91 -13.86 -6.00
CA SER A 81 7.56 -15.27 -6.18
C SER A 81 7.64 -15.78 -7.62
N GLY A 82 7.72 -14.87 -8.60
CA GLY A 82 7.73 -15.23 -10.03
C GLY A 82 6.35 -15.47 -10.64
N LEU A 83 5.25 -15.23 -9.90
CA LEU A 83 3.88 -15.33 -10.42
C LEU A 83 3.54 -14.23 -11.43
N ALA A 84 2.67 -14.56 -12.37
CA ALA A 84 2.06 -13.59 -13.29
C ALA A 84 1.19 -12.58 -12.52
N PHE A 85 0.85 -11.46 -13.17
CA PHE A 85 0.08 -10.37 -12.58
C PHE A 85 -1.29 -10.82 -12.06
N ASP A 86 -2.07 -11.47 -12.89
CA ASP A 86 -3.50 -11.77 -12.70
C ASP A 86 -3.85 -13.26 -12.78
N ALA A 87 -2.86 -14.14 -12.84
CA ALA A 87 -3.07 -15.57 -12.99
C ALA A 87 -2.11 -16.37 -12.11
N ASN A 88 -2.58 -17.48 -11.55
CA ASN A 88 -1.74 -18.46 -10.87
C ASN A 88 -0.90 -19.24 -11.90
N ARG A 89 -0.01 -18.53 -12.57
CA ARG A 89 0.92 -19.03 -13.59
C ARG A 89 2.31 -18.53 -13.31
N VAL A 90 3.25 -19.43 -13.14
CA VAL A 90 4.66 -19.11 -12.92
C VAL A 90 5.29 -18.59 -14.21
N GLN A 91 5.92 -17.43 -14.14
CA GLN A 91 6.68 -16.82 -15.25
C GLN A 91 8.19 -17.05 -15.10
N THR A 92 8.69 -17.02 -13.85
CA THR A 92 10.09 -17.25 -13.53
C THR A 92 10.21 -17.97 -12.19
N ALA A 93 11.40 -18.48 -11.87
CA ALA A 93 11.69 -18.89 -10.50
C ALA A 93 11.64 -17.68 -9.56
N PRO A 94 11.42 -17.90 -8.24
CA PRO A 94 11.52 -16.84 -7.24
C PRO A 94 12.86 -16.08 -7.34
N GLU A 95 12.84 -14.81 -6.93
CA GLU A 95 14.01 -13.90 -6.88
C GLU A 95 14.72 -13.63 -8.22
N ARG A 96 14.12 -13.98 -9.36
CA ARG A 96 14.70 -13.67 -10.67
C ARG A 96 14.30 -12.31 -11.19
N LYS A 97 13.11 -11.86 -10.81
CA LYS A 97 12.54 -10.59 -11.26
C LYS A 97 11.44 -10.16 -10.30
N ARG A 98 11.28 -8.86 -10.13
CA ARG A 98 10.12 -8.30 -9.42
C ARG A 98 8.93 -8.30 -10.39
N ILE A 99 7.99 -9.21 -10.18
CA ILE A 99 6.77 -9.31 -10.97
C ILE A 99 5.60 -8.93 -10.06
N TYR A 100 5.10 -7.72 -10.23
CA TYR A 100 3.91 -7.25 -9.53
C TYR A 100 2.74 -8.22 -9.79
N SER A 101 2.16 -8.78 -8.73
CA SER A 101 1.18 -9.87 -8.84
C SER A 101 0.01 -9.68 -7.89
N SER A 102 -1.19 -9.51 -8.42
CA SER A 102 -2.43 -9.61 -7.66
C SER A 102 -2.76 -11.07 -7.34
N ALA A 103 -2.47 -12.01 -8.28
CA ALA A 103 -2.63 -13.44 -8.03
C ALA A 103 -1.83 -13.94 -6.83
N GLY A 104 -0.66 -13.34 -6.54
CA GLY A 104 0.11 -13.63 -5.34
C GLY A 104 -0.63 -13.30 -4.05
N TYR A 105 -1.45 -12.24 -4.04
CA TYR A 105 -2.26 -11.85 -2.90
C TYR A 105 -3.48 -12.74 -2.71
N GLU A 106 -4.06 -13.25 -3.80
CA GLU A 106 -5.11 -14.28 -3.68
C GLU A 106 -4.55 -15.57 -3.06
N LEU A 107 -3.34 -15.98 -3.46
CA LEU A 107 -2.69 -17.14 -2.83
C LEU A 107 -2.34 -16.89 -1.36
N LEU A 108 -1.96 -15.66 -0.97
CA LEU A 108 -1.77 -15.31 0.45
C LEU A 108 -3.07 -15.40 1.24
N ALA A 109 -4.19 -14.95 0.65
CA ALA A 109 -5.51 -15.03 1.28
C ALA A 109 -5.94 -16.48 1.48
N ASP A 110 -5.83 -17.30 0.44
CA ASP A 110 -6.13 -18.74 0.51
C ASP A 110 -5.24 -19.44 1.55
N PHE A 111 -3.95 -19.11 1.55
CA PHE A 111 -2.98 -19.67 2.48
C PHE A 111 -3.32 -19.33 3.93
N LEU A 112 -3.57 -18.05 4.22
CA LEU A 112 -3.91 -17.61 5.58
C LEU A 112 -5.24 -18.20 6.05
N THR A 113 -6.25 -18.30 5.16
CA THR A 113 -7.51 -18.99 5.46
C THR A 113 -7.28 -20.44 5.83
N ALA A 114 -6.39 -21.13 5.12
CA ALA A 114 -6.06 -22.53 5.41
C ALA A 114 -5.35 -22.71 6.76
N GLU A 115 -4.42 -21.83 7.12
CA GLU A 115 -3.67 -21.87 8.37
C GLU A 115 -4.51 -21.49 9.59
N THR A 116 -5.42 -20.50 9.45
CA THR A 116 -6.21 -19.96 10.55
C THR A 116 -7.61 -20.56 10.66
N SER A 117 -8.13 -21.17 9.59
CA SER A 117 -9.54 -21.56 9.45
C SER A 117 -10.53 -20.38 9.56
N ILE A 118 -10.07 -19.15 9.33
CA ILE A 118 -10.88 -17.92 9.31
C ILE A 118 -10.89 -17.42 7.85
N ASP A 119 -12.07 -17.03 7.35
CA ASP A 119 -12.16 -16.36 6.04
C ASP A 119 -11.25 -15.14 6.01
N PHE A 120 -10.51 -14.94 4.92
CA PHE A 120 -9.50 -13.89 4.85
C PHE A 120 -10.09 -12.49 5.03
N ALA A 121 -11.31 -12.23 4.51
CA ALA A 121 -11.95 -10.92 4.70
C ALA A 121 -12.34 -10.68 6.16
N ASP A 122 -12.81 -11.70 6.85
CA ASP A 122 -13.09 -11.65 8.28
C ASP A 122 -11.80 -11.45 9.08
N TYR A 123 -10.72 -12.16 8.70
CA TYR A 123 -9.42 -11.98 9.35
C TYR A 123 -8.90 -10.55 9.20
N VAL A 124 -8.97 -9.94 8.00
CA VAL A 124 -8.59 -8.53 7.79
C VAL A 124 -9.46 -7.59 8.64
N ALA A 125 -10.76 -7.86 8.71
CA ALA A 125 -11.67 -7.05 9.50
C ALA A 125 -11.35 -7.11 11.01
N GLU A 126 -11.06 -8.28 11.54
CA GLU A 126 -10.78 -8.50 12.96
C GLU A 126 -9.35 -8.07 13.36
N SER A 127 -8.36 -8.30 12.48
CA SER A 127 -6.95 -8.04 12.79
C SER A 127 -6.50 -6.60 12.46
N VAL A 128 -7.18 -5.90 11.52
CA VAL A 128 -6.77 -4.56 11.08
C VAL A 128 -7.88 -3.55 11.27
N PHE A 129 -9.07 -3.76 10.67
CA PHE A 129 -10.10 -2.71 10.63
C PHE A 129 -10.69 -2.43 12.01
N ALA A 130 -11.08 -3.46 12.75
CA ALA A 130 -11.70 -3.28 14.07
C ALA A 130 -10.73 -2.67 15.10
N PRO A 131 -9.50 -3.15 15.28
CA PRO A 131 -8.55 -2.57 16.21
C PRO A 131 -8.20 -1.11 15.90
N LEU A 132 -8.14 -0.74 14.62
CA LEU A 132 -7.88 0.63 14.18
C LEU A 132 -9.14 1.50 14.09
N SER A 133 -10.33 0.96 14.42
CA SER A 133 -11.61 1.67 14.34
C SER A 133 -11.98 2.13 12.91
N MET A 134 -11.54 1.40 11.89
CA MET A 134 -11.80 1.67 10.47
C MET A 134 -13.21 1.19 10.07
N SER A 135 -14.23 1.83 10.59
CA SER A 135 -15.63 1.36 10.53
C SER A 135 -16.30 1.47 9.16
N ALA A 136 -15.72 2.26 8.25
CA ALA A 136 -16.17 2.42 6.86
C ALA A 136 -15.34 1.58 5.87
N SER A 137 -14.51 0.66 6.38
CA SER A 137 -13.63 -0.18 5.57
C SER A 137 -14.11 -1.63 5.52
N ALA A 138 -13.98 -2.26 4.35
CA ALA A 138 -14.29 -3.68 4.15
C ALA A 138 -13.48 -4.26 3.00
N LEU A 139 -13.12 -5.55 3.11
CA LEU A 139 -12.63 -6.33 1.97
C LEU A 139 -13.85 -7.06 1.36
N VAL A 140 -14.37 -6.52 0.25
CA VAL A 140 -15.58 -7.00 -0.41
C VAL A 140 -15.33 -7.79 -1.69
N GLY A 141 -14.05 -8.03 -2.00
CA GLY A 141 -13.61 -8.71 -3.22
C GLY A 141 -12.19 -9.26 -3.06
N PRO A 142 -11.48 -9.52 -4.17
CA PRO A 142 -10.17 -10.15 -4.16
C PRO A 142 -9.13 -9.42 -3.29
N ALA A 143 -8.27 -10.18 -2.59
CA ALA A 143 -7.26 -9.66 -1.69
C ALA A 143 -6.25 -8.70 -2.36
N GLY A 144 -6.06 -8.85 -3.66
CA GLY A 144 -5.17 -7.98 -4.42
C GLY A 144 -5.75 -6.59 -4.75
N HIS A 145 -7.08 -6.36 -4.66
CA HIS A 145 -7.68 -5.10 -5.12
C HIS A 145 -9.13 -4.83 -4.66
N GLY A 146 -9.73 -5.69 -3.83
CA GLY A 146 -11.15 -5.69 -3.54
C GLY A 146 -11.57 -4.91 -2.28
N ALA A 147 -10.68 -4.18 -1.62
CA ALA A 147 -11.06 -3.39 -0.45
C ALA A 147 -11.71 -2.05 -0.84
N GLN A 148 -12.56 -1.58 0.06
CA GLN A 148 -13.15 -0.25 0.06
C GLN A 148 -12.84 0.41 1.40
N ALA A 149 -12.62 1.72 1.41
CA ALA A 149 -12.43 2.51 2.63
C ALA A 149 -12.74 3.98 2.40
N SER A 150 -12.90 4.72 3.48
CA SER A 150 -12.93 6.18 3.47
C SER A 150 -11.53 6.78 3.65
N ALA A 151 -11.36 8.06 3.32
CA ALA A 151 -10.10 8.76 3.56
C ALA A 151 -9.80 8.87 5.06
N GLY A 152 -10.84 9.06 5.89
CA GLY A 152 -10.70 9.06 7.34
C GLY A 152 -10.16 7.73 7.88
N ASP A 153 -10.71 6.59 7.42
CA ASP A 153 -10.23 5.27 7.84
C ASP A 153 -8.79 5.01 7.39
N LEU A 154 -8.44 5.34 6.14
CA LEU A 154 -7.05 5.22 5.71
C LEU A 154 -6.12 6.20 6.44
N GLY A 155 -6.63 7.31 6.95
CA GLY A 155 -5.91 8.19 7.88
C GLY A 155 -5.57 7.49 9.19
N LEU A 156 -6.50 6.68 9.75
CA LEU A 156 -6.22 5.85 10.93
C LEU A 156 -5.15 4.79 10.64
N PHE A 157 -5.23 4.15 9.48
CA PHE A 157 -4.19 3.21 9.04
C PHE A 157 -2.84 3.91 8.81
N ALA A 158 -2.81 5.11 8.24
CA ALA A 158 -1.57 5.89 8.09
C ALA A 158 -0.96 6.29 9.44
N ALA A 159 -1.80 6.56 10.46
CA ALA A 159 -1.34 6.82 11.82
C ALA A 159 -0.70 5.56 12.45
N GLU A 160 -1.27 4.37 12.21
CA GLU A 160 -0.66 3.08 12.59
C GLU A 160 0.70 2.89 11.93
N LEU A 161 0.87 3.26 10.65
CA LEU A 161 2.16 3.17 9.95
C LEU A 161 3.23 4.13 10.49
N PHE A 162 2.86 5.15 11.26
CA PHE A 162 3.82 5.97 11.99
C PHE A 162 4.20 5.40 13.35
N ARG A 163 3.25 4.79 14.03
CA ARG A 163 3.41 4.25 15.39
C ARG A 163 2.72 2.90 15.50
N PRO A 164 3.36 1.84 14.96
CA PRO A 164 2.76 0.51 14.95
C PRO A 164 2.37 0.03 16.34
N ALA A 165 1.11 -0.35 16.50
CA ALA A 165 0.55 -0.94 17.71
C ALA A 165 0.09 -2.38 17.50
N LEU A 166 -0.26 -2.75 16.24
CA LEU A 166 -0.74 -4.09 15.91
C LEU A 166 0.41 -5.06 15.60
N ILE A 167 1.57 -4.54 15.21
CA ILE A 167 2.78 -5.33 14.95
C ILE A 167 3.97 -4.73 15.70
N SER A 168 4.99 -5.55 15.95
CA SER A 168 6.20 -5.10 16.65
C SER A 168 6.99 -4.09 15.80
N PRO A 169 7.78 -3.19 16.43
CA PRO A 169 8.68 -2.31 15.70
C PRO A 169 9.67 -3.06 14.79
N GLN A 170 10.05 -4.28 15.16
CA GLN A 170 10.95 -5.11 14.37
C GLN A 170 10.27 -5.61 13.10
N THR A 171 9.05 -6.14 13.22
CA THR A 171 8.25 -6.59 12.06
C THR A 171 7.95 -5.42 11.14
N PHE A 172 7.61 -4.25 11.69
CA PHE A 172 7.39 -3.06 10.88
C PHE A 172 8.66 -2.59 10.14
N ALA A 173 9.82 -2.62 10.81
CA ALA A 173 11.09 -2.27 10.18
C ALA A 173 11.46 -3.25 9.05
N ASP A 174 11.21 -4.55 9.23
CA ASP A 174 11.38 -5.56 8.17
C ASP A 174 10.42 -5.29 7.01
N ALA A 175 9.15 -5.04 7.30
CA ALA A 175 8.10 -4.80 6.30
C ALA A 175 8.37 -3.57 5.42
N THR A 176 8.96 -2.52 5.97
CA THR A 176 9.27 -1.26 5.28
C THR A 176 10.73 -1.18 4.78
N SER A 177 11.48 -2.26 4.88
CA SER A 177 12.82 -2.43 4.29
C SER A 177 12.75 -3.14 2.94
N VAL A 178 13.77 -2.94 2.10
CA VAL A 178 13.85 -3.60 0.79
C VAL A 178 14.02 -5.11 0.96
N GLN A 179 13.06 -5.86 0.46
CA GLN A 179 13.11 -7.32 0.38
C GLN A 179 13.71 -7.75 -0.96
N PHE A 180 14.59 -8.75 -0.96
CA PHE A 180 15.22 -9.25 -2.19
C PHE A 180 15.81 -8.11 -3.04
N PRO A 181 16.86 -7.42 -2.57
CA PRO A 181 17.41 -6.22 -3.23
C PRO A 181 17.98 -6.55 -4.63
N GLY A 182 17.95 -5.56 -5.52
CA GLY A 182 18.51 -5.66 -6.86
C GLY A 182 17.59 -6.29 -7.91
N LEU A 183 16.33 -6.63 -7.56
CA LEU A 183 15.38 -7.16 -8.53
C LEU A 183 14.83 -6.05 -9.42
N ASP A 184 15.04 -6.20 -10.73
CA ASP A 184 14.41 -5.36 -11.75
C ASP A 184 12.94 -5.73 -11.93
N GLY A 185 12.10 -4.76 -12.30
CA GLY A 185 10.69 -5.00 -12.54
C GLY A 185 9.99 -3.85 -13.24
N ILE A 186 8.69 -4.02 -13.43
CA ILE A 186 7.81 -2.99 -13.99
C ILE A 186 6.98 -2.39 -12.85
N LEU A 187 7.05 -1.06 -12.70
CA LEU A 187 6.09 -0.31 -11.90
C LEU A 187 4.90 0.05 -12.79
N PRO A 188 3.68 -0.45 -12.50
CA PRO A 188 2.51 -0.21 -13.35
C PRO A 188 2.31 1.28 -13.62
N GLY A 189 2.10 1.64 -14.89
CA GLY A 189 1.94 3.03 -15.32
C GLY A 189 3.22 3.88 -15.40
N TYR A 190 4.34 3.40 -14.82
CA TYR A 190 5.62 4.14 -14.74
C TYR A 190 6.80 3.42 -15.40
N GLY A 191 6.57 2.22 -15.94
CA GLY A 191 7.55 1.51 -16.75
C GLY A 191 8.58 0.71 -15.95
N SER A 192 9.69 0.37 -16.61
CA SER A 192 10.77 -0.45 -16.03
C SER A 192 11.56 0.32 -14.99
N GLN A 193 11.76 -0.30 -13.83
CA GLN A 193 12.59 0.20 -12.73
C GLN A 193 13.75 -0.76 -12.46
N ARG A 194 14.92 -0.21 -12.15
CA ARG A 194 16.16 -0.97 -11.96
C ARG A 194 17.01 -0.36 -10.83
N PRO A 195 16.88 -0.87 -9.60
CA PRO A 195 15.97 -1.91 -9.12
C PRO A 195 14.52 -1.43 -8.98
N ASN A 196 13.57 -2.37 -8.83
CA ASN A 196 12.19 -2.11 -8.45
C ASN A 196 11.99 -2.54 -7.00
N ASP A 197 12.34 -1.70 -6.05
CA ASP A 197 12.38 -2.00 -4.63
C ASP A 197 10.99 -2.09 -4.00
N TRP A 198 10.81 -3.12 -3.17
CA TRP A 198 9.59 -3.42 -2.42
C TRP A 198 9.92 -3.98 -1.05
N GLY A 199 9.11 -3.62 -0.06
CA GLY A 199 9.04 -4.27 1.24
C GLY A 199 8.00 -5.39 1.26
N LEU A 200 7.50 -5.73 2.45
CA LEU A 200 6.43 -6.73 2.63
C LEU A 200 5.07 -6.05 2.44
N GLY A 201 4.61 -5.97 1.20
CA GLY A 201 3.36 -5.33 0.81
C GLY A 201 3.48 -3.84 0.48
N PHE A 202 4.57 -3.20 0.82
CA PHE A 202 4.81 -1.78 0.57
C PHE A 202 5.73 -1.58 -0.63
N GLU A 203 5.28 -0.80 -1.60
CA GLU A 203 6.16 -0.29 -2.64
C GLU A 203 7.08 0.75 -2.01
N ILE A 204 8.40 0.63 -2.22
CA ILE A 204 9.42 1.56 -1.72
C ILE A 204 9.89 2.43 -2.86
N ARG A 205 9.85 3.75 -2.66
CA ARG A 205 10.23 4.72 -3.68
C ARG A 205 11.67 4.52 -4.15
N SER A 206 12.62 4.42 -3.24
CA SER A 206 14.04 4.36 -3.56
C SER A 206 14.43 5.46 -4.56
N ASP A 207 15.23 5.13 -5.55
CA ASP A 207 15.68 6.03 -6.63
C ASP A 207 14.83 5.90 -7.91
N LYS A 208 13.63 5.30 -7.82
CA LYS A 208 12.74 5.11 -8.97
C LYS A 208 12.36 6.44 -9.63
N SER A 209 12.45 6.49 -10.95
CA SER A 209 12.07 7.63 -11.76
C SER A 209 11.66 7.17 -13.17
N PRO A 210 10.46 7.56 -13.67
CA PRO A 210 9.42 8.32 -12.95
C PRO A 210 8.75 7.53 -11.83
N HIS A 211 8.08 8.23 -10.91
CA HIS A 211 7.38 7.66 -9.76
C HIS A 211 6.04 8.35 -9.49
N TRP A 212 5.13 7.69 -8.79
CA TRP A 212 3.78 8.22 -8.50
C TRP A 212 3.73 9.21 -7.32
N THR A 213 4.77 9.26 -6.49
CA THR A 213 4.92 10.27 -5.43
C THR A 213 5.54 11.56 -5.96
N GLY A 214 5.71 12.54 -5.10
CA GLY A 214 6.41 13.79 -5.44
C GLY A 214 7.90 13.61 -5.72
N THR A 215 8.48 14.57 -6.43
CA THR A 215 9.93 14.62 -6.68
C THR A 215 10.72 14.88 -5.41
N GLY A 216 10.10 15.58 -4.44
CA GLY A 216 10.66 15.90 -3.13
C GLY A 216 10.51 14.82 -2.08
N ASN A 217 9.77 13.74 -2.34
CA ASN A 217 9.67 12.61 -1.44
C ASN A 217 11.02 11.92 -1.26
N SER A 218 11.31 11.48 -0.04
CA SER A 218 12.57 10.80 0.25
C SER A 218 12.63 9.41 -0.41
N PRO A 219 13.83 8.85 -0.66
CA PRO A 219 13.96 7.45 -1.10
C PRO A 219 13.36 6.43 -0.13
N ARG A 220 13.16 6.81 1.14
CA ARG A 220 12.54 5.97 2.17
C ARG A 220 11.01 5.99 2.13
N THR A 221 10.40 6.79 1.28
CA THR A 221 8.94 6.82 1.10
C THR A 221 8.44 5.46 0.68
N PHE A 222 7.38 4.99 1.33
CA PHE A 222 6.73 3.73 1.02
C PHE A 222 5.21 3.89 0.97
N GLY A 223 4.53 2.96 0.35
CA GLY A 223 3.08 2.97 0.23
C GLY A 223 2.59 2.19 -0.97
N HIS A 224 1.48 2.59 -1.53
CA HIS A 224 0.93 2.02 -2.75
C HIS A 224 -0.07 2.97 -3.43
N PHE A 225 -0.26 2.80 -4.73
CA PHE A 225 -1.35 3.42 -5.45
C PHE A 225 -2.28 2.39 -6.10
N GLY A 226 -3.50 2.80 -6.42
CA GLY A 226 -4.55 1.96 -6.98
C GLY A 226 -5.05 2.45 -8.34
N GLN A 227 -5.44 1.50 -9.19
CA GLN A 227 -6.03 1.79 -10.51
C GLN A 227 -7.30 2.64 -10.41
N SER A 228 -8.02 2.61 -9.28
CA SER A 228 -9.19 3.46 -9.01
C SER A 228 -8.87 4.93 -8.72
N GLY A 229 -7.65 5.40 -8.99
CA GLY A 229 -7.24 6.79 -8.75
C GLY A 229 -6.98 7.09 -7.28
N THR A 230 -6.42 6.15 -6.55
CA THR A 230 -6.20 6.21 -5.11
C THR A 230 -4.74 6.03 -4.77
N PHE A 231 -4.27 6.61 -3.68
CA PHE A 231 -2.96 6.31 -3.13
C PHE A 231 -2.87 6.56 -1.62
N LEU A 232 -1.91 5.89 -1.00
CA LEU A 232 -1.40 6.18 0.33
C LEU A 232 0.13 6.12 0.28
N TRP A 233 0.80 7.18 0.72
CA TRP A 233 2.24 7.16 0.96
C TRP A 233 2.59 7.66 2.35
N VAL A 234 3.67 7.13 2.90
CA VAL A 234 4.33 7.57 4.13
C VAL A 234 5.77 7.92 3.79
N ASP A 235 6.20 9.11 4.14
CA ASP A 235 7.61 9.56 4.05
C ASP A 235 8.19 9.72 5.44
N PRO A 236 8.90 8.71 5.96
CA PRO A 236 9.43 8.76 7.32
C PRO A 236 10.52 9.80 7.52
N ALA A 237 11.19 10.25 6.45
CA ALA A 237 12.19 11.31 6.56
C ALA A 237 11.55 12.71 6.69
N ALA A 238 10.40 12.89 6.07
CA ALA A 238 9.60 14.11 6.21
C ALA A 238 8.69 14.08 7.45
N GLY A 239 8.43 12.90 8.03
CA GLY A 239 7.45 12.69 9.07
C GLY A 239 6.02 12.95 8.59
N LEU A 240 5.73 12.67 7.32
CA LEU A 240 4.46 12.96 6.66
C LEU A 240 3.86 11.72 6.01
N ALA A 241 2.53 11.65 6.01
CA ALA A 241 1.76 10.72 5.21
C ALA A 241 0.65 11.45 4.46
N CYS A 242 0.29 10.95 3.29
CA CYS A 242 -0.84 11.44 2.53
C CYS A 242 -1.65 10.29 1.96
N VAL A 243 -2.95 10.39 2.12
CA VAL A 243 -3.96 9.59 1.45
C VAL A 243 -4.71 10.47 0.47
N ALA A 244 -4.95 9.99 -0.74
CA ALA A 244 -5.90 10.61 -1.66
C ALA A 244 -6.72 9.53 -2.36
N LEU A 245 -8.03 9.72 -2.38
CA LEU A 245 -9.02 8.83 -2.94
C LEU A 245 -9.87 9.61 -3.96
N THR A 246 -10.13 9.00 -5.11
CA THR A 246 -10.98 9.59 -6.15
C THR A 246 -11.92 8.54 -6.74
N ASP A 247 -12.89 8.99 -7.51
CA ASP A 247 -13.83 8.17 -8.28
C ASP A 247 -13.49 8.09 -9.77
N ARG A 248 -12.24 8.39 -10.13
CA ARG A 248 -11.75 8.28 -11.49
C ARG A 248 -10.51 7.41 -11.57
N ASP A 249 -10.53 6.43 -12.48
CA ASP A 249 -9.39 5.54 -12.70
C ASP A 249 -8.09 6.31 -12.97
N PHE A 250 -6.99 5.76 -12.42
CA PHE A 250 -5.65 6.22 -12.67
C PHE A 250 -5.33 6.25 -14.16
N GLY A 251 -4.67 7.30 -14.57
CA GLY A 251 -4.24 7.51 -15.95
C GLY A 251 -3.32 8.71 -16.08
N ASP A 252 -3.17 9.24 -17.28
CA ASP A 252 -2.25 10.34 -17.55
C ASP A 252 -2.61 11.64 -16.79
N TRP A 253 -3.88 11.81 -16.42
CA TRP A 253 -4.33 12.93 -15.60
C TRP A 253 -3.70 12.91 -14.19
N ALA A 254 -3.56 11.73 -13.61
CA ALA A 254 -3.13 11.55 -12.23
C ALA A 254 -1.63 11.83 -12.05
N LYS A 255 -0.80 11.39 -13.00
CA LYS A 255 0.66 11.44 -12.90
C LYS A 255 1.20 12.82 -12.52
N PRO A 256 0.90 13.93 -13.27
CA PRO A 256 1.39 15.24 -12.89
C PRO A 256 0.72 15.79 -11.62
N LEU A 257 -0.58 15.53 -11.44
CA LEU A 257 -1.35 16.09 -10.33
C LEU A 257 -0.99 15.45 -8.97
N TRP A 258 -0.68 14.17 -8.95
CA TRP A 258 -0.22 13.49 -7.74
C TRP A 258 1.17 13.94 -7.33
N THR A 259 2.07 14.13 -8.31
CA THR A 259 3.41 14.70 -8.07
C THR A 259 3.31 16.12 -7.53
N GLU A 260 2.48 16.97 -8.16
CA GLU A 260 2.26 18.36 -7.70
C GLU A 260 1.68 18.42 -6.28
N LEU A 261 0.70 17.56 -5.97
CA LEU A 261 0.12 17.49 -4.63
C LEU A 261 1.18 17.11 -3.59
N SER A 262 1.92 16.02 -3.84
CA SER A 262 2.93 15.52 -2.92
C SER A 262 4.05 16.55 -2.69
N ASP A 263 4.55 17.19 -3.76
CA ASP A 263 5.58 18.23 -3.65
C ASP A 263 5.04 19.49 -2.94
N GLY A 264 3.77 19.85 -3.16
CA GLY A 264 3.09 20.92 -2.45
C GLY A 264 3.03 20.69 -0.94
N ILE A 265 2.60 19.49 -0.53
CA ILE A 265 2.54 19.07 0.89
C ILE A 265 3.93 19.17 1.55
N LEU A 266 4.95 18.59 0.90
CA LEU A 266 6.32 18.61 1.42
C LEU A 266 6.89 20.04 1.52
N SER A 267 6.61 20.90 0.53
CA SER A 267 7.08 22.29 0.53
C SER A 267 6.40 23.14 1.60
N GLU A 268 5.11 22.98 1.81
CA GLU A 268 4.34 23.69 2.82
C GLU A 268 4.82 23.39 4.23
N ARG A 269 5.29 22.17 4.45
CA ARG A 269 5.75 21.71 5.77
C ARG A 269 7.20 22.09 6.09
N ARG A 270 8.01 22.38 5.08
CA ARG A 270 9.42 22.84 5.26
C ARG A 270 9.54 24.31 5.63
N ARG A 271 8.43 25.07 5.55
CA ARG A 271 8.36 26.50 5.91
C ARG A 271 8.00 26.68 7.39
#